data_8f628bf19d3e9e61b4e05bfdee2cbecb
#
_entry.id   8f628bf19d3e9e61b4e05bfdee2cbecb
#
_cell.length_a   1.000
_cell.length_b   1.000
_cell.length_c   1.000
_cell.angle_alpha   90.00
_cell.angle_beta   90.00
_cell.angle_gamma   90.00
#
_symmetry.space_group_name_H-M   'P 1'
#
loop_
_entity.id
_entity.type
_entity.pdbx_description
1 polymer ?
#
loop_
_entity_poly.entity_id
_entity_poly.type
_entity_poly.pdbx_seq_one_letter_code
_entity_poly.pdbx_strand_id
1 'polypeptide(L)'
;MRFSVVPAAYVLLRRDEQVLLHLRRNTGYRDGHWATAAAGHVERGESVTEAACREAAEEIGVLIEPAALVPLTTMHRTHRNDRPVDERVDFFFTCTRWTGEPSVCEPEKSGGIRWFALDALPEPVVPHERWVLEHLAAGTLPAISEFGF
;
A
#
# COMPACT_ATOMS: atom_id res chain seq x y z
N MET A 1 -26.24 13.64 -7.87
CA MET A 1 -25.56 12.35 -7.58
C MET A 1 -24.55 12.55 -6.45
N ARG A 2 -24.55 11.64 -5.49
CA ARG A 2 -23.61 11.72 -4.38
C ARG A 2 -22.19 11.35 -4.85
N PHE A 3 -21.22 12.17 -4.50
CA PHE A 3 -19.81 11.85 -4.72
C PHE A 3 -19.41 10.67 -3.82
N SER A 4 -18.65 9.73 -4.34
CA SER A 4 -18.15 8.58 -3.59
C SER A 4 -16.69 8.31 -3.90
N VAL A 5 -16.01 7.66 -2.97
CA VAL A 5 -14.60 7.29 -3.12
C VAL A 5 -14.45 5.79 -2.83
N VAL A 6 -13.45 5.18 -3.44
CA VAL A 6 -13.12 3.78 -3.20
C VAL A 6 -12.08 3.71 -2.08
N PRO A 7 -12.39 3.04 -0.96
CA PRO A 7 -11.41 2.87 0.11
C PRO A 7 -10.44 1.74 -0.21
N ALA A 8 -9.16 1.94 0.12
CA ALA A 8 -8.13 0.93 -0.04
C ALA A 8 -7.22 0.91 1.18
N ALA A 9 -6.68 -0.26 1.51
CA ALA A 9 -5.74 -0.45 2.60
C ALA A 9 -4.36 -0.77 2.03
N TYR A 10 -3.31 -0.16 2.60
CA TYR A 10 -1.91 -0.36 2.23
C TYR A 10 -1.15 -0.72 3.50
N VAL A 11 -0.36 -1.80 3.45
CA VAL A 11 0.47 -2.20 4.58
C VAL A 11 1.94 -2.17 4.19
N LEU A 12 2.68 -1.25 4.78
CA LEU A 12 4.13 -1.18 4.63
C LEU A 12 4.75 -2.08 5.70
N LEU A 13 5.20 -3.27 5.29
CA LEU A 13 6.00 -4.11 6.17
C LEU A 13 7.36 -3.47 6.32
N ARG A 14 7.80 -3.27 7.54
CA ARG A 14 9.05 -2.60 7.87
C ARG A 14 9.96 -3.51 8.67
N ARG A 15 11.22 -3.54 8.28
CA ARG A 15 12.27 -4.27 8.99
C ARG A 15 13.48 -3.32 9.04
N ASP A 16 13.83 -2.85 10.24
CA ASP A 16 14.84 -1.81 10.42
C ASP A 16 14.47 -0.57 9.58
N GLU A 17 15.37 -0.07 8.74
CA GLU A 17 15.14 1.08 7.87
C GLU A 17 14.67 0.65 6.47
N GLN A 18 14.19 -0.59 6.33
CA GLN A 18 13.75 -1.14 5.04
C GLN A 18 12.24 -1.28 4.95
N VAL A 19 11.74 -1.26 3.73
CA VAL A 19 10.33 -1.50 3.40
C VAL A 19 10.25 -2.60 2.34
N LEU A 20 9.22 -3.45 2.44
CA LEU A 20 8.99 -4.50 1.45
C LEU A 20 8.13 -3.97 0.32
N LEU A 21 8.65 -4.06 -0.91
CA LEU A 21 7.93 -3.68 -2.12
C LEU A 21 7.85 -4.86 -3.07
N HIS A 22 6.87 -4.84 -3.97
CA HIS A 22 6.77 -5.83 -5.05
C HIS A 22 6.76 -5.14 -6.41
N LEU A 23 7.18 -5.89 -7.43
CA LEU A 23 7.17 -5.41 -8.81
C LEU A 23 5.82 -5.78 -9.44
N ARG A 24 5.03 -4.77 -9.80
CA ARG A 24 3.71 -4.97 -10.41
C ARG A 24 3.84 -5.55 -11.82
N ARG A 25 2.97 -6.53 -12.14
CA ARG A 25 2.85 -7.04 -13.50
C ARG A 25 1.44 -7.59 -13.76
N ASN A 26 0.98 -7.48 -14.99
CA ASN A 26 -0.32 -7.99 -15.44
C ASN A 26 -1.51 -7.51 -14.62
N THR A 27 -1.41 -6.29 -14.07
CA THR A 27 -2.49 -5.70 -13.25
C THR A 27 -3.32 -4.69 -14.04
N GLY A 28 -2.77 -4.19 -15.17
CA GLY A 28 -3.40 -3.13 -15.95
C GLY A 28 -3.18 -1.74 -15.38
N TYR A 29 -2.43 -1.62 -14.28
CA TYR A 29 -2.13 -0.32 -13.66
C TYR A 29 -0.68 -0.29 -13.18
N ARG A 30 0.10 0.65 -13.74
CA ARG A 30 1.49 0.87 -13.34
C ARG A 30 2.34 -0.40 -13.32
N ASP A 31 2.13 -1.28 -14.28
CA ASP A 31 2.95 -2.49 -14.42
C ASP A 31 4.40 -2.10 -14.68
N GLY A 32 5.34 -2.85 -14.10
CA GLY A 32 6.76 -2.49 -14.14
C GLY A 32 7.19 -1.51 -13.06
N HIS A 33 6.24 -0.99 -12.25
CA HIS A 33 6.54 -0.14 -11.09
C HIS A 33 6.60 -0.97 -9.81
N TRP A 34 7.42 -0.54 -8.90
CA TRP A 34 7.43 -1.07 -7.53
C TRP A 34 6.30 -0.44 -6.72
N ALA A 35 5.72 -1.22 -5.84
CA ALA A 35 4.57 -0.82 -5.04
C ALA A 35 4.60 -1.52 -3.68
N THR A 36 3.79 -1.03 -2.75
CA THR A 36 3.57 -1.66 -1.46
C THR A 36 3.19 -3.12 -1.66
N ALA A 37 3.86 -4.04 -0.96
CA ALA A 37 3.70 -5.48 -1.17
C ALA A 37 2.32 -6.00 -0.79
N ALA A 38 1.62 -5.35 0.15
CA ALA A 38 0.27 -5.72 0.55
C ALA A 38 -0.65 -4.51 0.44
N ALA A 39 -1.56 -4.52 -0.53
CA ALA A 39 -2.50 -3.43 -0.76
C ALA A 39 -3.72 -3.92 -1.54
N GLY A 40 -4.89 -3.36 -1.23
CA GLY A 40 -6.10 -3.67 -1.97
C GLY A 40 -7.33 -2.93 -1.46
N HIS A 41 -8.41 -3.04 -2.22
CA HIS A 41 -9.67 -2.40 -1.88
C HIS A 41 -10.30 -3.00 -0.63
N VAL A 42 -10.89 -2.14 0.20
CA VAL A 42 -11.73 -2.56 1.31
C VAL A 42 -13.03 -3.11 0.72
N GLU A 43 -13.43 -4.29 1.14
CA GLU A 43 -14.67 -4.93 0.66
C GLU A 43 -15.86 -4.52 1.53
N ARG A 44 -17.05 -4.66 0.96
CA ARG A 44 -18.28 -4.35 1.71
C ARG A 44 -18.38 -5.21 2.98
N GLY A 45 -18.69 -4.57 4.11
CA GLY A 45 -18.81 -5.25 5.39
C GLY A 45 -17.50 -5.53 6.11
N GLU A 46 -16.40 -5.10 5.54
CA GLU A 46 -15.06 -5.28 6.06
C GLU A 46 -14.53 -3.94 6.59
N SER A 47 -13.89 -3.95 7.76
CA SER A 47 -13.20 -2.74 8.24
C SER A 47 -11.88 -2.57 7.49
N VAL A 48 -11.32 -1.37 7.56
CA VAL A 48 -10.03 -1.11 6.90
C VAL A 48 -8.90 -1.95 7.50
N THR A 49 -8.93 -2.21 8.80
CA THR A 49 -7.91 -3.07 9.44
C THR A 49 -8.09 -4.53 9.05
N GLU A 50 -9.33 -5.00 8.92
CA GLU A 50 -9.60 -6.34 8.40
C GLU A 50 -9.10 -6.48 6.97
N ALA A 51 -9.34 -5.48 6.13
CA ALA A 51 -8.85 -5.46 4.75
C ALA A 51 -7.32 -5.52 4.70
N ALA A 52 -6.66 -4.74 5.54
CA ALA A 52 -5.18 -4.72 5.61
C ALA A 52 -4.62 -6.11 5.96
N CYS A 53 -5.19 -6.76 6.97
CA CYS A 53 -4.76 -8.10 7.37
C CYS A 53 -5.05 -9.14 6.29
N ARG A 54 -6.21 -9.07 5.67
CA ARG A 54 -6.60 -9.99 4.58
C ARG A 54 -5.66 -9.86 3.38
N GLU A 55 -5.41 -8.64 2.93
CA GLU A 55 -4.52 -8.40 1.78
C GLU A 55 -3.10 -8.90 2.05
N ALA A 56 -2.58 -8.69 3.26
CA ALA A 56 -1.26 -9.19 3.63
C ALA A 56 -1.20 -10.72 3.56
N ALA A 57 -2.25 -11.39 4.03
CA ALA A 57 -2.32 -12.85 3.96
C ALA A 57 -2.43 -13.36 2.52
N GLU A 58 -3.29 -12.72 1.71
CA GLU A 58 -3.53 -13.13 0.33
C GLU A 58 -2.33 -12.87 -0.59
N GLU A 59 -1.71 -11.71 -0.48
CA GLU A 59 -0.68 -11.29 -1.42
C GLU A 59 0.73 -11.78 -1.06
N ILE A 60 1.06 -11.78 0.23
CA ILE A 60 2.43 -12.12 0.67
C ILE A 60 2.49 -13.18 1.77
N GLY A 61 1.37 -13.78 2.13
CA GLY A 61 1.33 -14.96 3.02
C GLY A 61 1.72 -14.71 4.47
N VAL A 62 1.60 -13.49 4.96
CA VAL A 62 1.91 -13.18 6.36
C VAL A 62 0.64 -12.96 7.17
N LEU A 63 0.70 -13.35 8.44
CA LEU A 63 -0.40 -13.16 9.39
C LEU A 63 -0.08 -11.96 10.28
N ILE A 64 -0.97 -10.97 10.23
CA ILE A 64 -0.84 -9.73 11.00
C ILE A 64 -1.98 -9.64 12.00
N GLU A 65 -1.64 -9.45 13.28
CA GLU A 65 -2.64 -9.14 14.29
C GLU A 65 -3.07 -7.68 14.11
N PRO A 66 -4.37 -7.37 14.12
CA PRO A 66 -4.84 -5.99 13.94
C PRO A 66 -4.14 -4.96 14.84
N ALA A 67 -3.82 -5.34 16.07
CA ALA A 67 -3.12 -4.46 17.01
C ALA A 67 -1.68 -4.12 16.61
N ALA A 68 -1.10 -4.84 15.66
CA ALA A 68 0.24 -4.59 15.14
C ALA A 68 0.25 -3.53 14.02
N LEU A 69 -0.91 -3.17 13.49
CA LEU A 69 -1.02 -2.13 12.46
C LEU A 69 -0.90 -0.76 13.10
N VAL A 70 0.01 0.06 12.60
CA VAL A 70 0.20 1.44 13.06
C VAL A 70 -0.18 2.39 11.92
N PRO A 71 -1.19 3.26 12.11
CA PRO A 71 -1.58 4.21 11.08
C PRO A 71 -0.44 5.16 10.70
N LEU A 72 -0.26 5.39 9.40
CA LEU A 72 0.72 6.33 8.87
C LEU A 72 0.05 7.60 8.35
N THR A 73 -0.83 7.46 7.39
CA THR A 73 -1.57 8.56 6.79
C THR A 73 -2.83 8.05 6.13
N THR A 74 -3.85 8.89 6.08
CA THR A 74 -5.04 8.66 5.26
C THR A 74 -4.96 9.63 4.09
N MET A 75 -4.84 9.10 2.87
CA MET A 75 -4.63 9.90 1.67
C MET A 75 -5.91 10.02 0.84
N HIS A 76 -6.36 11.26 0.63
CA HIS A 76 -7.40 11.54 -0.36
C HIS A 76 -6.71 11.72 -1.71
N ARG A 77 -7.10 10.92 -2.68
CA ARG A 77 -6.40 10.85 -3.96
C ARG A 77 -7.36 10.91 -5.13
N THR A 78 -7.00 11.66 -6.16
CA THR A 78 -7.76 11.75 -7.41
C THR A 78 -6.81 11.71 -8.61
N HIS A 79 -7.31 11.23 -9.75
CA HIS A 79 -6.61 11.37 -11.03
C HIS A 79 -7.23 12.50 -11.89
N ARG A 80 -8.29 13.15 -11.39
CA ARG A 80 -9.03 14.22 -12.12
C ARG A 80 -9.42 13.79 -13.53
N ASN A 81 -9.89 12.54 -13.67
CA ASN A 81 -10.22 11.96 -14.99
C ASN A 81 -11.68 11.53 -15.11
N ASP A 82 -12.51 11.91 -14.16
CA ASP A 82 -13.95 11.59 -14.11
C ASP A 82 -14.26 10.07 -14.04
N ARG A 83 -13.28 9.24 -13.71
CA ARG A 83 -13.48 7.81 -13.51
C ARG A 83 -13.70 7.54 -12.02
N PRO A 84 -14.88 7.03 -11.62
CA PRO A 84 -15.16 6.79 -10.19
C PRO A 84 -14.14 5.90 -9.48
N VAL A 85 -13.56 4.91 -10.18
CA VAL A 85 -12.58 3.99 -9.61
C VAL A 85 -11.27 4.71 -9.22
N ASP A 86 -11.00 5.87 -9.80
CA ASP A 86 -9.79 6.65 -9.54
C ASP A 86 -10.00 7.74 -8.48
N GLU A 87 -11.18 7.78 -7.87
CA GLU A 87 -11.46 8.62 -6.71
C GLU A 87 -11.28 7.76 -5.46
N ARG A 88 -10.27 8.05 -4.66
CA ARG A 88 -9.76 7.12 -3.64
C ARG A 88 -9.59 7.75 -2.27
N VAL A 89 -9.77 6.92 -1.25
CA VAL A 89 -9.21 7.17 0.08
C VAL A 89 -8.34 5.98 0.43
N ASP A 90 -7.04 6.22 0.53
CA ASP A 90 -6.04 5.19 0.80
C ASP A 90 -5.59 5.27 2.26
N PHE A 91 -5.75 4.18 2.99
CA PHE A 91 -5.35 4.07 4.39
C PHE A 91 -4.01 3.35 4.45
N PHE A 92 -2.95 4.08 4.80
CA PHE A 92 -1.60 3.53 4.90
C PHE A 92 -1.27 3.17 6.34
N PHE A 93 -0.81 1.93 6.51
CA PHE A 93 -0.33 1.40 7.80
C PHE A 93 1.11 0.97 7.66
N THR A 94 1.85 1.03 8.77
CA THR A 94 3.13 0.33 8.89
C THR A 94 2.96 -0.85 9.83
N CYS A 95 3.77 -1.88 9.65
CA CYS A 95 3.75 -3.08 10.48
C CYS A 95 5.17 -3.61 10.61
N THR A 96 5.61 -3.84 11.86
CA THR A 96 6.94 -4.38 12.17
C THR A 96 6.88 -5.77 12.79
N ARG A 97 5.68 -6.28 13.08
CA ARG A 97 5.47 -7.60 13.71
C ARG A 97 4.44 -8.40 12.94
N TRP A 98 4.82 -9.57 12.49
CA TRP A 98 3.96 -10.49 11.77
C TRP A 98 4.45 -11.91 11.96
N THR A 99 3.63 -12.89 11.58
CA THR A 99 3.98 -14.31 11.58
C THR A 99 4.13 -14.78 10.13
N GLY A 100 5.17 -15.53 9.85
CA GLY A 100 5.47 -16.07 8.53
C GLY A 100 6.51 -15.27 7.78
N GLU A 101 7.15 -15.90 6.80
CA GLU A 101 8.11 -15.23 5.93
C GLU A 101 7.39 -14.73 4.68
N PRO A 102 7.49 -13.43 4.36
CA PRO A 102 6.85 -12.89 3.15
C PRO A 102 7.28 -13.64 1.90
N SER A 103 6.31 -13.98 1.06
CA SER A 103 6.53 -14.62 -0.23
C SER A 103 5.49 -14.16 -1.23
N VAL A 104 5.78 -14.31 -2.53
CA VAL A 104 4.81 -13.96 -3.57
C VAL A 104 3.75 -15.06 -3.63
N CYS A 105 2.51 -14.72 -3.27
CA CYS A 105 1.38 -15.65 -3.32
C CYS A 105 0.56 -15.51 -4.61
N GLU A 106 0.70 -14.38 -5.32
CA GLU A 106 0.02 -14.14 -6.60
C GLU A 106 1.05 -13.86 -7.70
N PRO A 107 1.78 -14.90 -8.16
CA PRO A 107 2.88 -14.71 -9.11
C PRO A 107 2.46 -14.16 -10.47
N GLU A 108 1.18 -14.31 -10.85
CA GLU A 108 0.65 -13.72 -12.08
C GLU A 108 0.58 -12.19 -12.01
N LYS A 109 0.55 -11.61 -10.83
CA LYS A 109 0.42 -10.16 -10.62
C LYS A 109 1.68 -9.51 -10.04
N SER A 110 2.66 -10.31 -9.66
CA SER A 110 3.89 -9.81 -9.03
C SER A 110 5.12 -10.45 -9.65
N GLY A 111 6.06 -9.62 -10.07
CA GLY A 111 7.36 -10.04 -10.58
C GLY A 111 8.37 -10.37 -9.50
N GLY A 112 8.00 -10.20 -8.24
CA GLY A 112 8.88 -10.49 -7.10
C GLY A 112 8.71 -9.47 -5.98
N ILE A 113 9.25 -9.81 -4.81
CA ILE A 113 9.29 -8.91 -3.66
C ILE A 113 10.73 -8.70 -3.24
N ARG A 114 11.02 -7.51 -2.69
CA ARG A 114 12.38 -7.18 -2.23
C ARG A 114 12.32 -6.12 -1.13
N TRP A 115 13.24 -6.21 -0.20
CA TRP A 115 13.45 -5.20 0.83
C TRP A 115 14.31 -4.07 0.26
N PHE A 116 13.86 -2.82 0.46
CA PHE A 116 14.59 -1.63 0.04
C PHE A 116 14.77 -0.70 1.23
N ALA A 117 15.93 -0.10 1.33
CA ALA A 117 16.15 0.98 2.29
C ALA A 117 15.27 2.17 1.91
N LEU A 118 14.68 2.85 2.91
CA LEU A 118 13.83 4.02 2.65
C LEU A 118 14.59 5.17 1.97
N ASP A 119 15.89 5.26 2.18
CA ASP A 119 16.73 6.28 1.56
C ASP A 119 17.33 5.83 0.21
N ALA A 120 17.00 4.63 -0.26
CA ALA A 120 17.49 4.06 -1.51
C ALA A 120 16.38 3.30 -2.23
N LEU A 121 15.27 3.98 -2.50
CA LEU A 121 14.12 3.38 -3.17
C LEU A 121 14.45 3.02 -4.61
N PRO A 122 13.83 1.96 -5.17
CA PRO A 122 13.99 1.60 -6.56
C PRO A 122 13.27 2.59 -7.48
N GLU A 123 13.46 2.45 -8.77
CA GLU A 123 12.73 3.21 -9.79
C GLU A 123 12.21 2.27 -10.85
N PRO A 124 10.97 2.52 -11.35
CA PRO A 124 10.01 3.47 -10.84
C PRO A 124 9.17 2.90 -9.68
N VAL A 125 8.72 3.76 -8.78
CA VAL A 125 7.74 3.43 -7.75
C VAL A 125 6.41 4.10 -8.12
N VAL A 126 5.30 3.45 -7.83
CA VAL A 126 3.97 4.03 -8.05
C VAL A 126 3.92 5.42 -7.38
N PRO A 127 3.56 6.48 -8.14
CA PRO A 127 3.77 7.86 -7.68
C PRO A 127 3.19 8.25 -6.33
N HIS A 128 1.94 7.89 -6.03
CA HIS A 128 1.35 8.26 -4.74
C HIS A 128 1.98 7.48 -3.57
N GLU A 129 2.42 6.26 -3.83
CA GLU A 129 3.10 5.45 -2.81
C GLU A 129 4.52 5.97 -2.60
N ARG A 130 5.19 6.41 -3.66
CA ARG A 130 6.51 7.04 -3.55
C ARG A 130 6.44 8.28 -2.68
N TRP A 131 5.40 9.09 -2.86
CA TRP A 131 5.17 10.28 -2.04
C TRP A 131 5.12 9.91 -0.55
N VAL A 132 4.36 8.85 -0.21
CA VAL A 132 4.25 8.38 1.18
C VAL A 132 5.61 7.91 1.71
N LEU A 133 6.33 7.10 0.93
CA LEU A 133 7.62 6.57 1.34
C LEU A 133 8.65 7.68 1.56
N GLU A 134 8.70 8.68 0.69
CA GLU A 134 9.62 9.80 0.80
C GLU A 134 9.33 10.65 2.04
N HIS A 135 8.06 10.93 2.31
CA HIS A 135 7.66 11.68 3.51
C HIS A 135 7.88 10.87 4.79
N LEU A 136 7.68 9.56 4.73
CA LEU A 136 7.99 8.68 5.86
C LEU A 136 9.48 8.74 6.19
N ALA A 137 10.33 8.65 5.18
CA ALA A 137 11.79 8.73 5.35
C ALA A 137 12.23 10.07 5.93
N ALA A 138 11.58 11.15 5.50
CA ALA A 138 11.90 12.51 5.95
C ALA A 138 11.28 12.86 7.31
N GLY A 139 10.38 12.02 7.84
CA GLY A 139 9.68 12.32 9.09
C GLY A 139 8.63 13.43 8.96
N THR A 140 8.11 13.65 7.75
CA THR A 140 7.18 14.76 7.44
C THR A 140 5.79 14.29 7.02
N LEU A 141 5.46 13.02 7.24
CA LEU A 141 4.19 12.46 6.80
C LEU A 141 3.04 12.97 7.67
N PRO A 142 2.05 13.71 7.09
CA PRO A 142 0.93 14.21 7.86
C PRO A 142 -0.11 13.09 8.12
N ALA A 143 -0.96 13.30 9.12
CA ALA A 143 -2.04 12.34 9.42
C ALA A 143 -3.02 12.22 8.25
N ILE A 144 -3.28 13.32 7.57
CA ILE A 144 -4.13 13.35 6.36
C ILE A 144 -3.30 13.96 5.23
N SER A 145 -3.26 13.26 4.11
CA SER A 145 -2.52 13.69 2.91
C SER A 145 -3.46 13.80 1.71
N GLU A 146 -3.00 14.51 0.70
CA GLU A 146 -3.77 14.74 -0.52
C GLU A 146 -2.84 14.51 -1.71
N PHE A 147 -3.35 13.91 -2.77
CA PHE A 147 -2.53 13.61 -3.94
C PHE A 147 -3.36 13.72 -5.22
N GLY A 148 -2.84 14.46 -6.20
CA GLY A 148 -3.47 14.61 -7.50
C GLY A 148 -4.37 15.84 -7.65
N PHE A 149 -4.46 16.66 -6.62
CA PHE A 149 -5.27 17.87 -6.64
C PHE A 149 -4.53 19.07 -7.20
#